data_83e8d5dda0cae15d0b2af267c80f359c
#
_entry.id   83e8d5dda0cae15d0b2af267c80f359c
#
_cell.length_a   1.000
_cell.length_b   1.000
_cell.length_c   1.000
_cell.angle_alpha   90.00
_cell.angle_beta   90.00
_cell.angle_gamma   90.00
#
_symmetry.space_group_name_H-M   'P 1'
#
loop_
_entity.id
_entity.type
_entity.pdbx_description
1 polymer ?
#
loop_
_entity_poly.entity_id
_entity_poly.type
_entity_poly.pdbx_seq_one_letter_code
_entity_poly.pdbx_strand_id
1 'polypeptide(L)'
;MTIKITSFEAENVKRIRAVAFTPTANGLTVIGGNNRQGKTSVLDTIAWLLGGAKFAPSTPQNRDSVGNPFGRITLSNGLVVERAGKNSSLKVTDPEGKKAGQELLNEFISVFALDLPKFMNANDRERAFILLDVLGIKEKLAELETREKTLYDERTDIGRVADSLAKHADELPYYHDAPEAEISAASIIEKQQRAVEQNNANAEVRRKFESV
;
A
#
# COMPACT_ATOMS: atom_id res chain seq x y z
N MET A 1 -12.93 17.39 1.21
CA MET A 1 -12.89 18.77 0.63
C MET A 1 -11.47 19.11 0.25
N THR A 2 -11.24 19.67 -0.92
CA THR A 2 -9.90 20.05 -1.38
C THR A 2 -9.45 21.32 -0.71
N ILE A 3 -8.34 21.32 0.04
CA ILE A 3 -7.76 22.48 0.68
C ILE A 3 -6.99 23.31 -0.36
N LYS A 4 -7.22 24.63 -0.37
CA LYS A 4 -6.62 25.57 -1.31
C LYS A 4 -5.91 26.70 -0.56
N ILE A 5 -4.91 27.33 -1.22
CA ILE A 5 -4.28 28.54 -0.71
C ILE A 5 -5.21 29.71 -1.03
N THR A 6 -5.61 30.49 -0.02
CA THR A 6 -6.46 31.66 -0.17
C THR A 6 -5.66 32.96 -0.09
N SER A 7 -4.52 32.99 0.56
CA SER A 7 -3.59 34.11 0.53
C SER A 7 -2.14 33.64 0.69
N PHE A 8 -1.22 34.38 0.10
CA PHE A 8 0.21 34.16 0.20
C PHE A 8 0.94 35.47 0.37
N GLU A 9 1.84 35.53 1.32
CA GLU A 9 2.73 36.64 1.60
C GLU A 9 4.15 36.11 1.83
N ALA A 10 5.14 36.75 1.27
CA ALA A 10 6.56 36.46 1.51
C ALA A 10 7.41 37.72 1.45
N GLU A 11 8.35 37.78 2.40
CA GLU A 11 9.32 38.88 2.48
C GLU A 11 10.73 38.33 2.75
N ASN A 12 11.70 38.96 2.07
CA ASN A 12 13.13 38.66 2.27
C ASN A 12 13.52 37.18 2.11
N VAL A 13 12.79 36.43 1.25
CA VAL A 13 13.06 35.02 0.98
C VAL A 13 13.73 34.85 -0.39
N LYS A 14 14.91 34.23 -0.42
CA LYS A 14 15.70 33.97 -1.66
C LYS A 14 15.82 35.23 -2.54
N ARG A 15 15.08 35.29 -3.67
CA ARG A 15 15.05 36.44 -4.60
C ARG A 15 13.81 37.31 -4.44
N ILE A 16 12.98 37.03 -3.44
CA ILE A 16 11.80 37.81 -3.12
C ILE A 16 12.20 38.88 -2.10
N ARG A 17 11.93 40.12 -2.40
CA ARG A 17 11.99 41.24 -1.43
C ARG A 17 10.67 41.31 -0.66
N ALA A 18 9.58 41.45 -1.41
CA ALA A 18 8.21 41.38 -0.87
C ALA A 18 7.28 40.96 -1.99
N VAL A 19 6.35 40.03 -1.69
CA VAL A 19 5.28 39.64 -2.59
C VAL A 19 4.07 39.23 -1.76
N ALA A 20 2.90 39.68 -2.19
CA ALA A 20 1.63 39.26 -1.64
C ALA A 20 0.62 39.07 -2.78
N PHE A 21 -0.15 38.01 -2.74
CA PHE A 21 -1.24 37.77 -3.69
C PHE A 21 -2.30 36.83 -3.13
N THR A 22 -3.49 36.96 -3.70
CA THR A 22 -4.63 36.09 -3.41
C THR A 22 -4.88 35.20 -4.62
N PRO A 23 -4.63 33.88 -4.55
CA PRO A 23 -4.90 32.98 -5.66
C PRO A 23 -6.39 32.94 -6.01
N THR A 24 -6.68 32.63 -7.28
CA THR A 24 -8.07 32.44 -7.73
C THR A 24 -8.70 31.24 -7.01
N ALA A 25 -9.86 31.42 -6.42
CA ALA A 25 -10.53 30.37 -5.62
C ALA A 25 -10.83 29.10 -6.46
N ASN A 26 -11.20 29.27 -7.73
CA ASN A 26 -11.43 28.18 -8.68
C ASN A 26 -10.76 28.52 -10.00
N GLY A 27 -9.61 27.93 -10.27
CA GLY A 27 -8.90 28.18 -11.51
C GLY A 27 -7.38 28.08 -11.40
N LEU A 28 -6.72 28.58 -12.41
CA LEU A 28 -5.26 28.60 -12.52
C LEU A 28 -4.74 29.98 -12.11
N THR A 29 -3.80 30.01 -11.17
CA THR A 29 -3.05 31.22 -10.82
C THR A 29 -1.68 31.15 -11.51
N VAL A 30 -1.38 32.09 -12.40
CA VAL A 30 -0.13 32.16 -13.15
C VAL A 30 0.81 33.21 -12.53
N ILE A 31 2.02 32.78 -12.16
CA ILE A 31 3.08 33.66 -11.67
C ILE A 31 4.01 33.95 -12.84
N GLY A 32 3.79 35.10 -13.49
CA GLY A 32 4.54 35.57 -14.64
C GLY A 32 5.73 36.47 -14.25
N GLY A 33 6.61 36.76 -15.21
CA GLY A 33 7.74 37.69 -15.08
C GLY A 33 8.98 37.23 -15.82
N ASN A 34 9.99 38.09 -15.95
CA ASN A 34 11.26 37.78 -16.58
C ASN A 34 12.09 36.76 -15.79
N ASN A 35 13.13 36.24 -16.43
CA ASN A 35 14.05 35.32 -15.74
C ASN A 35 14.75 36.02 -14.58
N ARG A 36 15.04 35.26 -13.50
CA ARG A 36 15.71 35.74 -12.28
C ARG A 36 14.88 36.70 -11.39
N GLN A 37 13.59 36.91 -11.67
CA GLN A 37 12.70 37.76 -10.84
C GLN A 37 12.04 37.07 -9.67
N GLY A 38 12.44 35.84 -9.33
CA GLY A 38 11.96 35.17 -8.12
C GLY A 38 10.73 34.30 -8.32
N LYS A 39 10.27 33.98 -9.55
CA LYS A 39 9.13 33.06 -9.79
C LYS A 39 9.26 31.74 -9.07
N THR A 40 10.38 31.03 -9.26
CA THR A 40 10.69 29.80 -8.58
C THR A 40 10.82 30.00 -7.05
N SER A 41 11.31 31.18 -6.61
CA SER A 41 11.40 31.48 -5.19
C SER A 41 10.05 31.55 -4.49
N VAL A 42 8.98 31.91 -5.20
CA VAL A 42 7.60 31.86 -4.67
C VAL A 42 7.19 30.43 -4.44
N LEU A 43 7.40 29.54 -5.42
CA LEU A 43 7.07 28.10 -5.28
C LEU A 43 7.90 27.45 -4.18
N ASP A 44 9.20 27.73 -4.11
CA ASP A 44 10.08 27.23 -3.07
C ASP A 44 9.64 27.72 -1.67
N THR A 45 9.15 28.96 -1.58
CA THR A 45 8.64 29.51 -0.32
C THR A 45 7.35 28.82 0.09
N ILE A 46 6.44 28.55 -0.85
CA ILE A 46 5.21 27.77 -0.59
C ILE A 46 5.57 26.36 -0.08
N ALA A 47 6.50 25.69 -0.78
CA ALA A 47 6.96 24.36 -0.37
C ALA A 47 7.61 24.36 1.02
N TRP A 48 8.43 25.37 1.31
CA TRP A 48 9.05 25.54 2.63
C TRP A 48 8.03 25.81 3.75
N LEU A 49 7.07 26.72 3.50
CA LEU A 49 6.02 27.03 4.47
C LEU A 49 5.20 25.79 4.84
N LEU A 50 4.80 25.01 3.85
CA LEU A 50 3.91 23.87 4.03
C LEU A 50 4.66 22.58 4.40
N GLY A 51 5.77 22.28 3.71
CA GLY A 51 6.50 21.02 3.84
C GLY A 51 7.61 20.99 4.89
N GLY A 52 7.86 22.09 5.53
CA GLY A 52 8.81 22.17 6.65
C GLY A 52 10.28 22.15 6.27
N ALA A 53 11.12 21.70 7.21
CA ALA A 53 12.58 21.72 7.08
C ALA A 53 13.09 20.95 5.86
N LYS A 54 12.39 19.90 5.43
CA LYS A 54 12.76 19.09 4.26
C LYS A 54 12.77 19.92 2.95
N PHE A 55 11.94 20.93 2.87
CA PHE A 55 11.81 21.82 1.72
C PHE A 55 12.44 23.20 1.96
N ALA A 56 13.16 23.35 3.07
CA ALA A 56 13.84 24.61 3.36
C ALA A 56 14.91 24.90 2.31
N PRO A 57 14.94 26.11 1.74
CA PRO A 57 16.06 26.53 0.88
C PRO A 57 17.35 26.53 1.70
N SER A 58 18.47 26.18 1.07
CA SER A 58 19.79 26.18 1.71
C SER A 58 20.17 27.56 2.30
N THR A 59 19.70 28.64 1.69
CA THR A 59 19.81 30.02 2.16
C THR A 59 18.45 30.69 2.04
N PRO A 60 17.59 30.63 3.07
CA PRO A 60 16.26 31.24 3.03
C PRO A 60 16.30 32.76 2.86
N GLN A 61 17.27 33.43 3.48
CA GLN A 61 17.35 34.89 3.48
C GLN A 61 17.73 35.45 2.09
N ASN A 62 17.09 36.54 1.70
CA ASN A 62 17.47 37.31 0.54
C ASN A 62 18.85 37.94 0.76
N ARG A 63 19.76 37.78 -0.21
CA ARG A 63 21.13 38.30 -0.11
C ARG A 63 21.24 39.84 -0.13
N ASP A 64 20.27 40.50 -0.76
CA ASP A 64 20.21 41.92 -0.94
C ASP A 64 19.31 42.62 0.09
N SER A 65 18.90 41.90 1.14
CA SER A 65 18.02 42.44 2.18
C SER A 65 18.59 42.21 3.58
N VAL A 66 18.42 43.21 4.43
CA VAL A 66 18.82 43.19 5.85
C VAL A 66 17.74 42.52 6.72
N GLY A 67 16.50 42.39 6.22
CA GLY A 67 15.37 41.81 6.94
C GLY A 67 15.46 40.30 7.07
N ASN A 68 14.85 39.76 8.11
CA ASN A 68 14.70 38.32 8.26
C ASN A 68 13.72 37.74 7.23
N PRO A 69 13.92 36.48 6.80
CA PRO A 69 12.98 35.84 5.93
C PRO A 69 11.65 35.63 6.66
N PHE A 70 10.57 35.94 5.96
CA PHE A 70 9.20 35.80 6.44
C PHE A 70 8.32 35.23 5.33
N GLY A 71 7.42 34.34 5.69
CA GLY A 71 6.36 33.87 4.80
C GLY A 71 5.11 33.50 5.57
N ARG A 72 3.96 33.76 4.96
CA ARG A 72 2.64 33.43 5.49
C ARG A 72 1.76 32.85 4.38
N ILE A 73 1.03 31.80 4.71
CA ILE A 73 -0.01 31.23 3.86
C ILE A 73 -1.28 31.07 4.67
N THR A 74 -2.40 31.45 4.08
CA THR A 74 -3.73 31.14 4.60
C THR A 74 -4.37 30.10 3.71
N LEU A 75 -4.96 29.06 4.30
CA LEU A 75 -5.62 27.96 3.61
C LEU A 75 -7.16 28.12 3.69
N SER A 76 -7.87 27.48 2.76
CA SER A 76 -9.34 27.56 2.66
C SER A 76 -10.10 26.96 3.85
N ASN A 77 -9.44 26.12 4.63
CA ASN A 77 -9.96 25.61 5.90
C ASN A 77 -9.70 26.55 7.11
N GLY A 78 -9.17 27.75 6.86
CA GLY A 78 -8.86 28.75 7.87
C GLY A 78 -7.51 28.57 8.58
N LEU A 79 -6.72 27.55 8.27
CA LEU A 79 -5.36 27.42 8.78
C LEU A 79 -4.47 28.54 8.29
N VAL A 80 -3.71 29.15 9.19
CA VAL A 80 -2.66 30.13 8.88
C VAL A 80 -1.30 29.54 9.24
N VAL A 81 -0.42 29.49 8.26
CA VAL A 81 0.95 28.98 8.40
C VAL A 81 1.93 30.12 8.23
N GLU A 82 2.75 30.36 9.24
CA GLU A 82 3.78 31.39 9.24
C GLU A 82 5.15 30.78 9.50
N ARG A 83 6.16 31.22 8.76
CA ARG A 83 7.57 30.96 9.07
C ARG A 83 8.35 32.25 9.07
N ALA A 84 9.15 32.45 10.11
CA ALA A 84 9.91 33.65 10.28
C ALA A 84 11.32 33.39 10.86
N GLY A 85 12.22 34.32 10.58
CA GLY A 85 13.54 34.37 11.17
C GLY A 85 14.56 33.39 10.58
N LYS A 86 15.81 33.54 10.97
CA LYS A 86 16.96 32.72 10.52
C LYS A 86 16.77 31.24 10.86
N ASN A 87 16.07 30.94 11.95
CA ASN A 87 15.82 29.57 12.44
C ASN A 87 14.55 28.93 11.86
N SER A 88 13.89 29.60 10.89
CA SER A 88 12.67 29.08 10.26
C SER A 88 11.58 28.67 11.25
N SER A 89 11.37 29.50 12.30
CA SER A 89 10.37 29.20 13.32
C SER A 89 8.98 29.07 12.69
N LEU A 90 8.34 27.91 12.91
CA LEU A 90 7.01 27.60 12.39
C LEU A 90 5.96 28.01 13.42
N LYS A 91 4.93 28.70 12.96
CA LYS A 91 3.72 28.95 13.69
C LYS A 91 2.53 28.57 12.81
N VAL A 92 1.77 27.58 13.28
CA VAL A 92 0.51 27.17 12.65
C VAL A 92 -0.61 27.54 13.60
N THR A 93 -1.59 28.27 13.08
CA THR A 93 -2.78 28.67 13.83
C THR A 93 -4.00 28.11 13.13
N ASP A 94 -4.81 27.35 13.85
CA ASP A 94 -6.06 26.83 13.32
C ASP A 94 -7.19 27.88 13.37
N PRO A 95 -8.34 27.65 12.74
CA PRO A 95 -9.49 28.58 12.77
C PRO A 95 -9.99 28.92 14.18
N GLU A 96 -9.77 28.02 15.15
CA GLU A 96 -10.16 28.24 16.56
C GLU A 96 -9.08 29.00 17.35
N GLY A 97 -7.98 29.39 16.69
CA GLY A 97 -6.88 30.14 17.30
C GLY A 97 -5.89 29.28 18.10
N LYS A 98 -6.04 27.95 18.09
CA LYS A 98 -5.10 27.05 18.75
C LYS A 98 -3.80 26.96 17.95
N LYS A 99 -2.67 26.98 18.63
CA LYS A 99 -1.37 26.75 18.00
C LYS A 99 -1.20 25.27 17.66
N ALA A 100 -0.82 24.99 16.44
CA ALA A 100 -0.54 23.65 15.95
C ALA A 100 0.87 23.54 15.37
N GLY A 101 1.36 22.34 15.20
CA GLY A 101 2.70 22.05 14.67
C GLY A 101 2.70 21.56 13.22
N GLN A 102 3.86 21.10 12.77
CA GLN A 102 4.05 20.51 11.46
C GLN A 102 3.19 19.25 11.26
N GLU A 103 2.87 18.52 12.32
CA GLU A 103 2.04 17.30 12.25
C GLU A 103 0.66 17.60 11.68
N LEU A 104 0.02 18.68 12.14
CA LEU A 104 -1.28 19.10 11.60
C LEU A 104 -1.20 19.42 10.09
N LEU A 105 -0.11 20.03 9.63
CA LEU A 105 0.09 20.30 8.21
C LEU A 105 0.25 19.01 7.41
N ASN A 106 0.95 18.02 7.94
CA ASN A 106 1.20 16.75 7.26
C ASN A 106 -0.08 15.94 7.01
N GLU A 107 -1.13 16.14 7.81
CA GLU A 107 -2.45 15.51 7.58
C GLU A 107 -3.14 16.03 6.32
N PHE A 108 -2.87 17.28 5.94
CA PHE A 108 -3.57 17.94 4.84
C PHE A 108 -2.75 18.08 3.57
N ILE A 109 -1.43 17.94 3.68
CA ILE A 109 -0.53 18.27 2.59
C ILE A 109 0.11 17.00 2.02
N SER A 110 -0.34 16.63 0.86
CA SER A 110 0.30 15.58 0.08
C SER A 110 1.72 15.99 -0.32
N VAL A 111 2.69 15.10 -0.13
CA VAL A 111 4.07 15.29 -0.59
C VAL A 111 4.12 15.56 -2.09
N PHE A 112 3.17 15.04 -2.85
CA PHE A 112 3.02 15.28 -4.28
C PHE A 112 2.75 16.76 -4.60
N ALA A 113 1.89 17.44 -3.81
CA ALA A 113 1.57 18.85 -4.03
C ALA A 113 2.79 19.76 -3.85
N LEU A 114 3.77 19.34 -3.05
CA LEU A 114 4.97 20.10 -2.73
C LEU A 114 6.16 19.80 -3.64
N ASP A 115 6.21 18.63 -4.25
CA ASP A 115 7.39 18.17 -5.01
C ASP A 115 7.05 17.79 -6.47
N LEU A 116 6.33 18.69 -7.15
CA LEU A 116 6.01 18.51 -8.56
C LEU A 116 7.27 18.30 -9.45
N PRO A 117 8.40 19.00 -9.24
CA PRO A 117 9.63 18.72 -9.97
C PRO A 117 10.13 17.28 -9.81
N LYS A 118 10.03 16.70 -8.62
CA LYS A 118 10.40 15.32 -8.38
C LYS A 118 9.50 14.36 -9.17
N PHE A 119 8.20 14.60 -9.17
CA PHE A 119 7.25 13.82 -9.96
C PHE A 119 7.54 13.88 -11.47
N MET A 120 7.82 15.10 -12.00
CA MET A 120 8.11 15.29 -13.41
C MET A 120 9.39 14.60 -13.86
N ASN A 121 10.41 14.54 -12.99
CA ASN A 121 11.70 13.91 -13.27
C ASN A 121 11.75 12.41 -12.88
N ALA A 122 10.75 11.91 -12.20
CA ALA A 122 10.66 10.50 -11.80
C ALA A 122 10.41 9.59 -13.02
N ASN A 123 10.90 8.35 -12.94
CA ASN A 123 10.55 7.32 -13.92
C ASN A 123 9.10 6.88 -13.77
N ASP A 124 8.57 6.12 -14.73
CA ASP A 124 7.14 5.73 -14.75
C ASP A 124 6.72 4.92 -13.53
N ARG A 125 7.60 4.07 -13.01
CA ARG A 125 7.34 3.28 -11.79
C ARG A 125 7.24 4.16 -10.55
N GLU A 126 8.16 5.10 -10.40
CA GLU A 126 8.16 6.06 -9.30
C GLU A 126 6.95 7.00 -9.37
N ARG A 127 6.55 7.44 -10.58
CA ARG A 127 5.33 8.22 -10.80
C ARG A 127 4.08 7.45 -10.36
N ALA A 128 4.00 6.17 -10.75
CA ALA A 128 2.90 5.31 -10.33
C ALA A 128 2.82 5.20 -8.80
N PHE A 129 3.95 4.97 -8.12
CA PHE A 129 4.01 4.92 -6.66
C PHE A 129 3.56 6.22 -5.99
N ILE A 130 4.02 7.38 -6.51
CA ILE A 130 3.63 8.70 -6.00
C ILE A 130 2.12 8.90 -6.17
N LEU A 131 1.55 8.53 -7.33
CA LEU A 131 0.10 8.63 -7.56
C LEU A 131 -0.72 7.72 -6.66
N LEU A 132 -0.28 6.48 -6.45
CA LEU A 132 -0.94 5.53 -5.55
C LEU A 132 -0.94 6.03 -4.09
N ASP A 133 0.15 6.68 -3.68
CA ASP A 133 0.30 7.29 -2.35
C ASP A 133 -0.69 8.45 -2.16
N VAL A 134 -0.78 9.34 -3.16
CA VAL A 134 -1.74 10.47 -3.19
C VAL A 134 -3.19 10.01 -3.17
N LEU A 135 -3.50 8.91 -3.87
CA LEU A 135 -4.83 8.32 -3.91
C LEU A 135 -5.17 7.53 -2.64
N GLY A 136 -4.20 7.30 -1.75
CA GLY A 136 -4.39 6.53 -0.52
C GLY A 136 -4.65 5.04 -0.75
N ILE A 137 -4.29 4.51 -1.92
CA ILE A 137 -4.51 3.10 -2.27
C ILE A 137 -3.23 2.25 -2.26
N LYS A 138 -2.09 2.86 -1.98
CA LYS A 138 -0.77 2.20 -1.94
C LYS A 138 -0.72 1.02 -0.98
N GLU A 139 -1.25 1.19 0.25
CA GLU A 139 -1.27 0.14 1.26
C GLU A 139 -2.13 -1.04 0.82
N LYS A 140 -3.30 -0.76 0.25
CA LYS A 140 -4.20 -1.80 -0.25
C LYS A 140 -3.59 -2.57 -1.42
N LEU A 141 -2.85 -1.89 -2.30
CA LEU A 141 -2.14 -2.55 -3.38
C LEU A 141 -1.03 -3.47 -2.85
N ALA A 142 -0.22 -2.99 -1.90
CA ALA A 142 0.83 -3.78 -1.27
C ALA A 142 0.29 -5.04 -0.53
N GLU A 143 -0.88 -4.92 0.10
CA GLU A 143 -1.58 -6.06 0.71
C GLU A 143 -2.00 -7.09 -0.34
N LEU A 144 -2.57 -6.63 -1.47
CA LEU A 144 -2.98 -7.51 -2.57
C LEU A 144 -1.79 -8.21 -3.24
N GLU A 145 -0.70 -7.50 -3.48
CA GLU A 145 0.54 -8.06 -4.02
C GLU A 145 1.14 -9.13 -3.09
N THR A 146 1.11 -8.87 -1.79
CA THR A 146 1.57 -9.85 -0.78
C THR A 146 0.70 -11.10 -0.80
N ARG A 147 -0.62 -10.92 -0.86
CA ARG A 147 -1.57 -12.03 -0.92
C ARG A 147 -1.44 -12.84 -2.21
N GLU A 148 -1.28 -12.16 -3.35
CA GLU A 148 -1.02 -12.81 -4.64
C GLU A 148 0.23 -13.69 -4.57
N LYS A 149 1.34 -13.14 -4.04
CA LYS A 149 2.58 -13.89 -3.87
C LYS A 149 2.40 -15.12 -2.97
N THR A 150 1.72 -14.99 -1.84
CA THR A 150 1.45 -16.10 -0.93
C THR A 150 0.67 -17.20 -1.64
N LEU A 151 -0.40 -16.85 -2.36
CA LEU A 151 -1.21 -17.82 -3.11
C LEU A 151 -0.42 -18.48 -4.25
N TYR A 152 0.46 -17.75 -4.90
CA TYR A 152 1.35 -18.30 -5.92
C TYR A 152 2.32 -19.33 -5.34
N ASP A 153 2.91 -19.02 -4.19
CA ASP A 153 3.84 -19.92 -3.50
C ASP A 153 3.11 -21.19 -3.01
N GLU A 154 1.95 -21.05 -2.37
CA GLU A 154 1.09 -22.17 -1.96
C GLU A 154 0.70 -23.07 -3.15
N ARG A 155 0.27 -22.49 -4.26
CA ARG A 155 -0.05 -23.23 -5.48
C ARG A 155 1.16 -24.01 -6.00
N THR A 156 2.33 -23.40 -5.94
CA THR A 156 3.57 -24.02 -6.41
C THR A 156 3.94 -25.24 -5.56
N ASP A 157 3.80 -25.11 -4.24
CA ASP A 157 4.09 -26.19 -3.29
C ASP A 157 3.08 -27.33 -3.43
N ILE A 158 1.79 -27.03 -3.55
CA ILE A 158 0.75 -28.04 -3.83
C ILE A 158 1.04 -28.77 -5.15
N GLY A 159 1.45 -28.04 -6.20
CA GLY A 159 1.84 -28.62 -7.49
C GLY A 159 3.00 -29.62 -7.35
N ARG A 160 4.05 -29.26 -6.61
CA ARG A 160 5.19 -30.16 -6.36
C ARG A 160 4.79 -31.44 -5.61
N VAL A 161 3.90 -31.29 -4.60
CA VAL A 161 3.38 -32.45 -3.87
C VAL A 161 2.55 -33.34 -4.78
N ALA A 162 1.65 -32.76 -5.58
CA ALA A 162 0.84 -33.51 -6.54
C ALA A 162 1.69 -34.28 -7.56
N ASP A 163 2.70 -33.63 -8.14
CA ASP A 163 3.62 -34.25 -9.10
C ASP A 163 4.43 -35.39 -8.45
N SER A 164 4.84 -35.20 -7.19
CA SER A 164 5.55 -36.24 -6.43
C SER A 164 4.66 -37.46 -6.17
N LEU A 165 3.40 -37.23 -5.78
CA LEU A 165 2.43 -38.30 -5.54
C LEU A 165 2.06 -39.03 -6.84
N ALA A 166 1.91 -38.30 -7.95
CA ALA A 166 1.64 -38.89 -9.24
C ALA A 166 2.79 -39.82 -9.69
N LYS A 167 4.04 -39.35 -9.58
CA LYS A 167 5.22 -40.19 -9.87
C LYS A 167 5.28 -41.41 -8.97
N HIS A 168 5.00 -41.25 -7.68
CA HIS A 168 5.00 -42.37 -6.77
C HIS A 168 3.89 -43.38 -7.12
N ALA A 169 2.71 -42.90 -7.50
CA ALA A 169 1.62 -43.77 -7.95
C ALA A 169 1.98 -44.55 -9.22
N ASP A 170 2.67 -43.90 -10.17
CA ASP A 170 3.14 -44.56 -11.42
C ASP A 170 4.22 -45.63 -11.15
N GLU A 171 5.01 -45.49 -10.07
CA GLU A 171 6.04 -46.45 -9.67
C GLU A 171 5.48 -47.68 -8.94
N LEU A 172 4.22 -47.60 -8.46
CA LEU A 172 3.60 -48.71 -7.75
C LEU A 172 3.21 -49.83 -8.69
N PRO A 173 3.43 -51.13 -8.29
CA PRO A 173 3.05 -52.24 -9.16
C PRO A 173 1.53 -52.29 -9.31
N TYR A 174 1.05 -52.35 -10.53
CA TYR A 174 -0.35 -52.50 -10.85
C TYR A 174 -0.75 -54.00 -10.87
N TYR A 175 -1.72 -54.38 -10.04
CA TYR A 175 -2.25 -55.74 -9.95
C TYR A 175 -3.58 -55.81 -10.70
N HIS A 176 -3.58 -56.45 -11.86
CA HIS A 176 -4.75 -56.59 -12.72
C HIS A 176 -5.94 -57.33 -12.07
N ASP A 177 -5.61 -58.27 -11.17
CA ASP A 177 -6.60 -59.13 -10.52
C ASP A 177 -7.03 -58.58 -9.15
N ALA A 178 -6.58 -57.43 -8.77
CA ALA A 178 -7.00 -56.81 -7.50
C ALA A 178 -8.45 -56.31 -7.63
N PRO A 179 -9.31 -56.62 -6.65
CA PRO A 179 -10.69 -56.14 -6.65
C PRO A 179 -10.73 -54.62 -6.53
N GLU A 180 -11.65 -53.98 -7.27
CA GLU A 180 -11.83 -52.50 -7.27
C GLU A 180 -12.19 -51.90 -5.90
N ALA A 181 -12.81 -52.74 -5.03
CA ALA A 181 -13.17 -52.34 -3.67
C ALA A 181 -12.30 -53.05 -2.63
N GLU A 182 -11.90 -52.32 -1.61
CA GLU A 182 -11.17 -52.88 -0.47
C GLU A 182 -11.98 -54.00 0.21
N ILE A 183 -11.39 -55.19 0.27
CA ILE A 183 -12.00 -56.32 0.98
C ILE A 183 -11.43 -56.36 2.37
N SER A 184 -12.27 -56.05 3.37
CA SER A 184 -11.85 -56.10 4.76
C SER A 184 -11.58 -57.53 5.23
N ALA A 185 -10.58 -57.74 6.08
CA ALA A 185 -10.29 -59.02 6.68
C ALA A 185 -11.53 -59.61 7.42
N ALA A 186 -12.35 -58.75 8.04
CA ALA A 186 -13.60 -59.15 8.71
C ALA A 186 -14.59 -59.77 7.72
N SER A 187 -14.75 -59.24 6.52
CA SER A 187 -15.66 -59.78 5.51
C SER A 187 -15.20 -61.14 4.98
N ILE A 188 -13.90 -61.38 4.93
CA ILE A 188 -13.33 -62.68 4.53
C ILE A 188 -13.60 -63.71 5.64
N ILE A 189 -13.38 -63.36 6.91
CA ILE A 189 -13.63 -64.22 8.06
C ILE A 189 -15.11 -64.58 8.12
N GLU A 190 -16.02 -63.64 7.94
CA GLU A 190 -17.46 -63.92 7.93
C GLU A 190 -17.86 -64.88 6.81
N LYS A 191 -17.33 -64.72 5.61
CA LYS A 191 -17.54 -65.66 4.50
C LYS A 191 -17.00 -67.05 4.80
N GLN A 192 -15.83 -67.16 5.44
CA GLN A 192 -15.28 -68.43 5.88
C GLN A 192 -16.14 -69.09 6.92
N GLN A 193 -16.63 -68.36 7.92
CA GLN A 193 -17.53 -68.90 8.97
C GLN A 193 -18.82 -69.43 8.35
N ARG A 194 -19.47 -68.71 7.49
CA ARG A 194 -20.69 -69.13 6.76
C ARG A 194 -20.42 -70.41 5.95
N ALA A 195 -19.28 -70.50 5.26
CA ALA A 195 -18.91 -71.68 4.51
C ALA A 195 -18.70 -72.92 5.44
N VAL A 196 -18.08 -72.75 6.59
CA VAL A 196 -17.90 -73.83 7.61
C VAL A 196 -19.26 -74.27 8.17
N GLU A 197 -20.14 -73.35 8.54
CA GLU A 197 -21.49 -73.63 8.99
C GLU A 197 -22.30 -74.46 7.96
N GLN A 198 -22.24 -74.01 6.69
CA GLN A 198 -22.90 -74.70 5.59
C GLN A 198 -22.35 -76.12 5.38
N ASN A 199 -21.03 -76.26 5.43
CA ASN A 199 -20.39 -77.58 5.30
C ASN A 199 -20.74 -78.51 6.42
N ASN A 200 -20.81 -78.02 7.67
CA ASN A 200 -21.25 -78.80 8.86
C ASN A 200 -22.71 -79.24 8.72
N ALA A 201 -23.62 -78.36 8.33
CA ALA A 201 -25.01 -78.68 8.04
C ALA A 201 -25.15 -79.78 6.95
N ASN A 202 -24.41 -79.61 5.87
CA ASN A 202 -24.39 -80.59 4.78
C ASN A 202 -23.83 -81.96 5.24
N ALA A 203 -22.81 -81.99 6.12
CA ALA A 203 -22.26 -83.20 6.70
C ALA A 203 -23.28 -83.94 7.62
N GLU A 204 -24.04 -83.15 8.40
CA GLU A 204 -25.11 -83.71 9.21
C GLU A 204 -26.21 -84.37 8.33
N VAL A 205 -26.62 -83.68 7.26
CA VAL A 205 -27.61 -84.29 6.36
C VAL A 205 -27.07 -85.55 5.72
N ARG A 206 -25.83 -85.62 5.26
CA ARG A 206 -25.21 -86.84 4.72
C ARG A 206 -25.22 -88.00 5.74
N ARG A 207 -24.82 -87.76 7.00
CA ARG A 207 -24.82 -88.75 8.06
C ARG A 207 -26.21 -89.31 8.32
N LYS A 208 -27.24 -88.49 8.27
CA LYS A 208 -28.64 -88.89 8.40
C LYS A 208 -29.07 -89.81 7.25
N PHE A 209 -28.62 -89.53 6.01
CA PHE A 209 -28.92 -90.40 4.87
C PHE A 209 -28.15 -91.73 4.88
N GLU A 210 -26.96 -91.77 5.47
CA GLU A 210 -26.13 -93.00 5.55
C GLU A 210 -26.56 -93.94 6.73
N SER A 211 -27.39 -93.41 7.65
CA SER A 211 -27.87 -94.14 8.81
C SER A 211 -29.26 -94.76 8.63
N VAL A 212 -29.86 -94.67 7.44
CA VAL A 212 -31.13 -95.27 7.00
C VAL A 212 -30.80 -96.44 6.08
#